data_620923a0768b550d811386a784e9d6ba
#
_entry.id   620923a0768b550d811386a784e9d6ba
#
_cell.length_a   1.000
_cell.length_b   1.000
_cell.length_c   1.000
_cell.angle_alpha   90.00
_cell.angle_beta   90.00
_cell.angle_gamma   90.00
#
_symmetry.space_group_name_H-M   'P 1'
#
loop_
_entity.id
_entity.type
_entity.pdbx_description
1 polymer ?
#
loop_
_entity_poly.entity_id
_entity_poly.type
_entity_poly.pdbx_seq_one_letter_code
_entity_poly.pdbx_strand_id
1 'polypeptide(L)'
;MPAKCSPVICPAQLNITTPDLSSVYGRIEAAARTRLTAMLPKNLQETYRPLLAGDDRPEHMQLVKAADKLCSYLKCLEELKSGNEEFTYARDVIEREIEAIDLPEVGWFMERFVSSFSLTLDELNK
;
A
#
# COMPACT_ATOMS: atom_id res chain seq x y z
N MET A 1 -20.85 1.77 28.92
CA MET A 1 -20.00 0.89 28.13
C MET A 1 -19.60 1.66 26.87
N PRO A 2 -18.34 1.93 26.63
CA PRO A 2 -17.93 2.55 25.37
C PRO A 2 -18.14 1.54 24.25
N ALA A 3 -18.83 1.96 23.20
CA ALA A 3 -18.99 1.18 21.97
C ALA A 3 -17.58 0.89 21.41
N LYS A 4 -17.22 -0.39 21.32
CA LYS A 4 -16.02 -0.82 20.60
C LYS A 4 -16.25 -0.43 19.12
N CYS A 5 -15.54 0.59 18.65
CA CYS A 5 -15.41 0.82 17.21
C CYS A 5 -14.85 -0.48 16.61
N SER A 6 -15.63 -1.13 15.76
CA SER A 6 -15.12 -2.21 14.94
C SER A 6 -13.91 -1.66 14.15
N PRO A 7 -12.77 -2.33 14.15
CA PRO A 7 -11.66 -1.88 13.34
C PRO A 7 -12.14 -1.81 11.89
N VAL A 8 -12.10 -0.62 11.30
CA VAL A 8 -12.31 -0.46 9.86
C VAL A 8 -11.09 -1.11 9.22
N ILE A 9 -11.26 -2.37 8.79
CA ILE A 9 -10.21 -3.09 8.07
C ILE A 9 -9.96 -2.30 6.80
N CYS A 10 -8.77 -1.71 6.69
CA CYS A 10 -8.35 -1.01 5.49
C CYS A 10 -8.40 -1.99 4.30
N PRO A 11 -8.99 -1.61 3.15
CA PRO A 11 -9.02 -2.48 1.96
C PRO A 11 -7.64 -3.03 1.55
N ALA A 12 -6.57 -2.26 1.79
CA ALA A 12 -5.20 -2.71 1.57
C ALA A 12 -4.81 -3.91 2.45
N GLN A 13 -5.29 -3.99 3.68
CA GLN A 13 -5.01 -5.11 4.59
C GLN A 13 -5.72 -6.41 4.17
N LEU A 14 -6.94 -6.30 3.64
CA LEU A 14 -7.65 -7.44 3.06
C LEU A 14 -6.94 -8.01 1.82
N ASN A 15 -6.28 -7.15 1.04
CA ASN A 15 -5.51 -7.53 -0.13
C ASN A 15 -4.26 -8.37 0.21
N ILE A 16 -3.69 -8.17 1.39
CA ILE A 16 -2.46 -8.86 1.83
C ILE A 16 -2.72 -10.33 2.18
N THR A 17 -3.90 -10.64 2.69
CA THR A 17 -4.20 -11.96 3.28
C THR A 17 -5.02 -12.88 2.39
N THR A 18 -5.60 -12.38 1.28
CA THR A 18 -6.54 -13.18 0.47
C THR A 18 -6.35 -12.90 -1.02
N PRO A 19 -5.62 -13.77 -1.76
CA PRO A 19 -5.36 -13.62 -3.21
C PRO A 19 -6.61 -13.43 -4.07
N ASP A 20 -7.71 -14.09 -3.71
CA ASP A 20 -8.98 -13.98 -4.43
C ASP A 20 -9.58 -12.57 -4.34
N LEU A 21 -9.45 -11.92 -3.18
CA LEU A 21 -9.90 -10.54 -3.01
C LEU A 21 -9.08 -9.55 -3.84
N SER A 22 -7.77 -9.76 -3.97
CA SER A 22 -6.91 -8.92 -4.81
C SER A 22 -7.39 -8.90 -6.27
N SER A 23 -7.77 -10.05 -6.81
CA SER A 23 -8.29 -10.15 -8.18
C SER A 23 -9.62 -9.41 -8.36
N VAL A 24 -10.50 -9.49 -7.36
CA VAL A 24 -11.79 -8.77 -7.36
C VAL A 24 -11.58 -7.25 -7.29
N TYR A 25 -10.67 -6.78 -6.42
CA TYR A 25 -10.32 -5.36 -6.33
C TYR A 25 -9.76 -4.82 -7.64
N GLY A 26 -8.85 -5.53 -8.30
CA GLY A 26 -8.32 -5.15 -9.60
C GLY A 26 -9.42 -4.97 -10.67
N ARG A 27 -10.46 -5.81 -10.65
CA ARG A 27 -11.63 -5.68 -11.53
C ARG A 27 -12.48 -4.45 -11.19
N ILE A 28 -12.66 -4.16 -9.90
CA ILE A 28 -13.39 -2.97 -9.44
C ILE A 28 -12.65 -1.70 -9.85
N GLU A 29 -11.33 -1.66 -9.66
CA GLU A 29 -10.49 -0.54 -10.09
C GLU A 29 -10.55 -0.32 -11.60
N ALA A 30 -10.46 -1.37 -12.40
CA ALA A 30 -10.57 -1.26 -13.86
C ALA A 30 -11.95 -0.71 -14.29
N ALA A 31 -13.02 -1.17 -13.65
CA ALA A 31 -14.36 -0.66 -13.89
C ALA A 31 -14.49 0.83 -13.47
N ALA A 32 -13.91 1.21 -12.34
CA ALA A 32 -13.91 2.59 -11.86
C ALA A 32 -13.15 3.52 -12.81
N ARG A 33 -11.98 3.12 -13.31
CA ARG A 33 -11.18 3.87 -14.30
C ARG A 33 -11.97 4.07 -15.60
N THR A 34 -12.64 3.03 -16.07
CA THR A 34 -13.52 3.10 -17.26
C THR A 34 -14.65 4.12 -17.07
N ARG A 35 -15.32 4.10 -15.92
CA ARG A 35 -16.37 5.06 -15.58
C ARG A 35 -15.84 6.49 -15.49
N LEU A 36 -14.70 6.70 -14.85
CA LEU A 36 -14.03 7.99 -14.77
C LEU A 36 -13.74 8.56 -16.16
N THR A 37 -13.18 7.74 -17.05
CA THR A 37 -12.92 8.14 -18.44
C THR A 37 -14.22 8.52 -19.17
N ALA A 38 -15.29 7.77 -18.97
CA ALA A 38 -16.59 8.03 -19.60
C ALA A 38 -17.27 9.32 -19.12
N MET A 39 -16.92 9.82 -17.92
CA MET A 39 -17.41 11.11 -17.41
C MET A 39 -16.77 12.32 -18.08
N LEU A 40 -15.64 12.15 -18.74
CA LEU A 40 -14.97 13.22 -19.46
C LEU A 40 -15.69 13.56 -20.76
N PRO A 41 -15.64 14.84 -21.22
CA PRO A 41 -16.04 15.20 -22.57
C PRO A 41 -15.34 14.34 -23.64
N LYS A 42 -16.05 13.99 -24.70
CA LYS A 42 -15.56 13.04 -25.72
C LYS A 42 -14.20 13.42 -26.33
N ASN A 43 -13.96 14.70 -26.51
CA ASN A 43 -12.69 15.22 -27.03
C ASN A 43 -11.50 15.07 -26.08
N LEU A 44 -11.75 14.82 -24.80
CA LEU A 44 -10.70 14.61 -23.79
C LEU A 44 -10.46 13.13 -23.47
N GLN A 45 -11.42 12.26 -23.76
CA GLN A 45 -11.35 10.84 -23.40
C GLN A 45 -10.12 10.12 -23.95
N GLU A 46 -9.75 10.41 -25.21
CA GLU A 46 -8.59 9.76 -25.85
C GLU A 46 -7.27 10.17 -25.17
N THR A 47 -7.14 11.43 -24.82
CA THR A 47 -5.93 11.95 -24.14
C THR A 47 -5.79 11.44 -22.71
N TYR A 48 -6.91 11.38 -21.97
CA TYR A 48 -6.89 11.03 -20.55
C TYR A 48 -6.98 9.52 -20.28
N ARG A 49 -7.47 8.73 -21.23
CA ARG A 49 -7.58 7.28 -21.07
C ARG A 49 -6.25 6.61 -20.68
N PRO A 50 -5.13 6.82 -21.38
CA PRO A 50 -3.85 6.23 -20.99
C PRO A 50 -3.35 6.75 -19.64
N LEU A 51 -3.60 8.01 -19.30
CA LEU A 51 -3.21 8.58 -18.00
C LEU A 51 -3.99 7.97 -16.83
N LEU A 52 -5.27 7.69 -17.05
CA LEU A 52 -6.13 7.05 -16.04
C LEU A 52 -5.94 5.53 -15.99
N ALA A 53 -5.49 4.92 -17.08
CA ALA A 53 -5.18 3.47 -17.10
C ALA A 53 -3.99 3.11 -16.20
N GLY A 54 -3.10 4.05 -15.97
CA GLY A 54 -1.87 3.86 -15.21
C GLY A 54 -0.65 3.59 -16.10
N ASP A 55 0.50 3.52 -15.48
CA ASP A 55 1.76 3.23 -16.18
C ASP A 55 1.89 1.71 -16.32
N ASP A 56 1.90 1.19 -17.55
CA ASP A 56 2.00 -0.24 -17.84
C ASP A 56 3.46 -0.72 -17.96
N ARG A 57 4.45 0.16 -17.72
CA ARG A 57 5.86 -0.24 -17.73
C ARG A 57 6.17 -1.15 -16.55
N PRO A 58 6.68 -2.39 -16.80
CA PRO A 58 6.90 -3.38 -15.76
C PRO A 58 7.81 -2.88 -14.63
N GLU A 59 8.87 -2.15 -14.98
CA GLU A 59 9.83 -1.58 -14.03
C GLU A 59 9.18 -0.57 -13.07
N HIS A 60 8.29 0.32 -13.60
CA HIS A 60 7.57 1.28 -12.77
C HIS A 60 6.53 0.59 -11.88
N MET A 61 5.85 -0.42 -12.41
CA MET A 61 4.88 -1.19 -11.65
C MET A 61 5.53 -1.98 -10.50
N GLN A 62 6.76 -2.46 -10.70
CA GLN A 62 7.53 -3.11 -9.61
C GLN A 62 7.84 -2.12 -8.49
N LEU A 63 8.33 -0.92 -8.82
CA LEU A 63 8.61 0.13 -7.85
C LEU A 63 7.34 0.59 -7.10
N VAL A 64 6.23 0.78 -7.81
CA VAL A 64 4.95 1.15 -7.21
C VAL A 64 4.47 0.07 -6.23
N LYS A 65 4.52 -1.20 -6.61
CA LYS A 65 4.14 -2.32 -5.74
C LYS A 65 5.06 -2.43 -4.52
N ALA A 66 6.36 -2.21 -4.70
CA ALA A 66 7.31 -2.20 -3.61
C ALA A 66 7.03 -1.05 -2.63
N ALA A 67 6.77 0.16 -3.14
CA ALA A 67 6.40 1.31 -2.32
C ALA A 67 5.10 1.07 -1.53
N ASP A 68 4.08 0.47 -2.15
CA ASP A 68 2.82 0.12 -1.49
C ASP A 68 3.04 -0.89 -0.34
N LYS A 69 3.90 -1.90 -0.56
CA LYS A 69 4.30 -2.85 0.49
C LYS A 69 5.04 -2.17 1.63
N LEU A 70 6.00 -1.27 1.33
CA LEU A 70 6.72 -0.50 2.33
C LEU A 70 5.77 0.37 3.16
N CYS A 71 4.82 1.07 2.53
CA CYS A 71 3.79 1.84 3.23
C CYS A 71 2.95 0.96 4.18
N SER A 72 2.56 -0.23 3.72
CA SER A 72 1.81 -1.18 4.54
C SER A 72 2.64 -1.68 5.74
N TYR A 73 3.92 -1.93 5.55
CA TYR A 73 4.85 -2.32 6.62
C TYR A 73 5.00 -1.21 7.67
N LEU A 74 5.26 0.02 7.22
CA LEU A 74 5.36 1.18 8.11
C LEU A 74 4.08 1.40 8.91
N LYS A 75 2.92 1.21 8.29
CA LYS A 75 1.64 1.27 8.99
C LYS A 75 1.53 0.22 10.08
N CYS A 76 1.97 -1.01 9.84
CA CYS A 76 2.01 -2.04 10.87
C CYS A 76 2.93 -1.64 12.04
N LEU A 77 4.10 -1.06 11.76
CA LEU A 77 5.01 -0.58 12.82
C LEU A 77 4.38 0.53 13.66
N GLU A 78 3.67 1.48 13.05
CA GLU A 78 2.97 2.54 13.76
C GLU A 78 1.85 2.01 14.67
N GLU A 79 1.07 1.05 14.17
CA GLU A 79 0.00 0.42 14.95
C GLU A 79 0.56 -0.37 16.15
N LEU A 80 1.61 -1.16 15.93
CA LEU A 80 2.28 -1.91 17.00
C LEU A 80 2.88 -0.97 18.04
N LYS A 81 3.51 0.14 17.62
CA LYS A 81 4.00 1.18 18.52
C LYS A 81 2.89 1.80 19.37
N SER A 82 1.69 1.91 18.82
CA SER A 82 0.49 2.38 19.53
C SER A 82 -0.14 1.32 20.43
N GLY A 83 0.43 0.12 20.52
CA GLY A 83 -0.06 -0.99 21.33
C GLY A 83 -1.13 -1.86 20.65
N ASN A 84 -1.33 -1.72 19.35
CA ASN A 84 -2.27 -2.53 18.60
C ASN A 84 -1.61 -3.83 18.10
N GLU A 85 -1.60 -4.85 18.95
CA GLU A 85 -0.95 -6.14 18.70
C GLU A 85 -1.61 -6.96 17.58
N GLU A 86 -2.82 -6.60 17.12
CA GLU A 86 -3.50 -7.27 16.00
C GLU A 86 -2.69 -7.17 14.68
N PHE A 87 -1.77 -6.21 14.59
CA PHE A 87 -0.90 -6.02 13.42
C PHE A 87 0.36 -6.89 13.40
N THR A 88 0.64 -7.66 14.46
CA THR A 88 1.86 -8.48 14.57
C THR A 88 1.97 -9.48 13.41
N TYR A 89 0.92 -10.25 13.15
CA TYR A 89 0.93 -11.23 12.06
C TYR A 89 1.07 -10.57 10.68
N ALA A 90 0.34 -9.46 10.46
CA ALA A 90 0.40 -8.72 9.21
C ALA A 90 1.81 -8.17 8.96
N ARG A 91 2.45 -7.60 9.99
CA ARG A 91 3.83 -7.12 9.93
C ARG A 91 4.78 -8.23 9.48
N ASP A 92 4.72 -9.43 10.11
CA ASP A 92 5.61 -10.55 9.81
C ASP A 92 5.43 -11.09 8.38
N VAL A 93 4.20 -11.07 7.87
CA VAL A 93 3.90 -11.49 6.49
C VAL A 93 4.49 -10.48 5.51
N ILE A 94 4.22 -9.19 5.72
CA ILE A 94 4.67 -8.13 4.81
C ILE A 94 6.20 -8.04 4.81
N GLU A 95 6.85 -8.19 5.96
CA GLU A 95 8.31 -8.17 6.08
C GLU A 95 8.95 -9.24 5.19
N ARG A 96 8.47 -10.48 5.25
CA ARG A 96 8.93 -11.56 4.37
C ARG A 96 8.67 -11.29 2.88
N GLU A 97 7.54 -10.65 2.56
CA GLU A 97 7.23 -10.26 1.19
C GLU A 97 8.14 -9.15 0.68
N ILE A 98 8.55 -8.21 1.56
CA ILE A 98 9.52 -7.16 1.25
C ILE A 98 10.91 -7.76 1.03
N GLU A 99 11.34 -8.69 1.88
CA GLU A 99 12.63 -9.40 1.75
C GLU A 99 12.73 -10.19 0.43
N ALA A 100 11.59 -10.65 -0.10
CA ALA A 100 11.54 -11.36 -1.38
C ALA A 100 11.56 -10.43 -2.61
N ILE A 101 11.50 -9.09 -2.41
CA ILE A 101 11.57 -8.12 -3.50
C ILE A 101 13.03 -7.91 -3.90
N ASP A 102 13.38 -8.32 -5.12
CA ASP A 102 14.71 -8.11 -5.70
C ASP A 102 14.83 -6.71 -6.33
N LEU A 103 14.78 -5.69 -5.46
CA LEU A 103 15.00 -4.28 -5.84
C LEU A 103 15.98 -3.65 -4.84
N PRO A 104 17.16 -3.18 -5.29
CA PRO A 104 18.17 -2.59 -4.40
C PRO A 104 17.66 -1.34 -3.67
N GLU A 105 16.72 -0.60 -4.25
CA GLU A 105 16.08 0.58 -3.65
C GLU A 105 15.30 0.21 -2.39
N VAL A 106 14.66 -0.96 -2.38
CA VAL A 106 13.89 -1.46 -1.23
C VAL A 106 14.84 -1.77 -0.07
N GLY A 107 15.91 -2.53 -0.34
CA GLY A 107 16.92 -2.83 0.66
C GLY A 107 17.54 -1.56 1.26
N TRP A 108 17.88 -0.61 0.40
CA TRP A 108 18.43 0.68 0.81
C TRP A 108 17.46 1.48 1.70
N PHE A 109 16.17 1.47 1.36
CA PHE A 109 15.14 2.13 2.17
C PHE A 109 14.97 1.45 3.53
N MET A 110 14.88 0.12 3.56
CA MET A 110 14.73 -0.66 4.79
C MET A 110 15.87 -0.39 5.77
N GLU A 111 17.11 -0.40 5.27
CA GLU A 111 18.30 -0.19 6.10
C GLU A 111 18.39 1.23 6.68
N ARG A 112 18.03 2.25 5.90
CA ARG A 112 18.31 3.65 6.26
C ARG A 112 17.15 4.38 6.90
N PHE A 113 15.93 4.04 6.54
CA PHE A 113 14.76 4.85 6.93
C PHE A 113 13.83 4.15 7.90
N VAL A 114 13.69 2.83 7.84
CA VAL A 114 12.68 2.12 8.64
C VAL A 114 12.86 2.33 10.14
N SER A 115 14.10 2.36 10.63
CA SER A 115 14.40 2.60 12.03
C SER A 115 13.88 3.96 12.54
N SER A 116 13.82 4.98 11.66
CA SER A 116 13.33 6.32 12.03
C SER A 116 11.85 6.32 12.39
N PHE A 117 11.05 5.41 11.82
CA PHE A 117 9.62 5.32 12.10
C PHE A 117 9.30 4.76 13.51
N SER A 118 10.28 4.15 14.15
CA SER A 118 10.17 3.74 15.55
C SER A 118 10.50 4.85 16.55
N LEU A 119 11.13 5.95 16.09
CA LEU A 119 11.54 7.07 16.93
C LEU A 119 10.36 8.00 17.22
N THR A 120 10.39 8.63 18.40
CA THR A 120 9.50 9.74 18.74
C THR A 120 9.97 11.04 18.10
N LEU A 121 9.11 12.07 18.05
CA LEU A 121 9.48 13.39 17.54
C LEU A 121 10.66 14.00 18.33
N ASP A 122 10.73 13.75 19.63
CA ASP A 122 11.83 14.26 20.49
C ASP A 122 13.15 13.54 20.19
N GLU A 123 13.12 12.28 19.77
CA GLU A 123 14.31 11.52 19.40
C GLU A 123 14.81 11.87 17.98
N LEU A 124 13.90 12.24 17.08
CA LEU A 124 14.24 12.69 15.73
C LEU A 124 14.91 14.08 15.71
N ASN A 125 14.71 14.89 16.76
CA ASN A 125 15.26 16.25 16.85
C ASN A 125 16.58 16.34 17.64
N LYS A 126 17.18 15.22 18.04
CA LYS A 126 18.48 15.14 18.69
C LYS A 126 19.58 14.84 17.70
#